data_4a3d583e526f2cb29de919dd2d8d5cda
#
_entry.id   4a3d583e526f2cb29de919dd2d8d5cda
#
_cell.length_a   1.000
_cell.length_b   1.000
_cell.length_c   1.000
_cell.angle_alpha   90.00
_cell.angle_beta   90.00
_cell.angle_gamma   90.00
#
_symmetry.space_group_name_H-M   'P 1'
#
loop_
_entity.id
_entity.type
_entity.pdbx_description
1 polymer ?
#
loop_
_entity_poly.entity_id
_entity_poly.type
_entity_poly.pdbx_seq_one_letter_code
_entity_poly.pdbx_strand_id
1 'polypeptide(L)'
;PYLSFSAALNGLAGPLHGLANQECLGWLIDVKNKFGGVPTREELYKFSWDTLNGGHVIPGYGHAVLRVPDPRYMAQMEFAKKRFPDDELVRLADMVFDVVPQVLREQGKAKNPAPNVDAISGTLQYYYGVRDFDFYTVLFGVGRALGVTANYIWARALGMPLERPKSLTTKMVEDIGAKAAQP
;
A
#
# COMPACT_ATOMS: atom_id res chain seq x y z
N PRO A 1 -6.65 -27.21 -4.58
CA PRO A 1 -6.43 -25.86 -5.10
C PRO A 1 -7.08 -24.78 -4.24
N TYR A 2 -8.34 -24.95 -3.78
CA TYR A 2 -9.06 -23.91 -3.05
C TYR A 2 -8.37 -23.49 -1.74
N LEU A 3 -7.93 -24.44 -0.93
CA LEU A 3 -7.23 -24.15 0.33
C LEU A 3 -5.89 -23.45 0.09
N SER A 4 -5.14 -23.88 -0.93
CA SER A 4 -3.86 -23.25 -1.28
C SER A 4 -4.06 -21.81 -1.78
N PHE A 5 -5.10 -21.59 -2.57
CA PHE A 5 -5.48 -20.26 -3.05
C PHE A 5 -5.91 -19.36 -1.88
N SER A 6 -6.79 -19.85 -1.00
CA SER A 6 -7.23 -19.11 0.17
C SER A 6 -6.07 -18.75 1.10
N ALA A 7 -5.16 -19.69 1.36
CA ALA A 7 -3.98 -19.41 2.18
C ALA A 7 -3.09 -18.32 1.59
N ALA A 8 -2.85 -18.37 0.27
CA ALA A 8 -2.05 -17.35 -0.41
C ALA A 8 -2.70 -15.96 -0.35
N LEU A 9 -4.02 -15.84 -0.54
CA LEU A 9 -4.73 -14.57 -0.43
C LEU A 9 -4.76 -14.05 1.00
N ASN A 10 -5.02 -14.90 1.98
CA ASN A 10 -5.01 -14.52 3.39
C ASN A 10 -3.65 -14.00 3.85
N GLY A 11 -2.56 -14.54 3.33
CA GLY A 11 -1.20 -14.04 3.58
C GLY A 11 -0.93 -12.64 3.00
N LEU A 12 -1.79 -12.15 2.10
CA LEU A 12 -1.67 -10.83 1.48
C LEU A 12 -2.67 -9.81 2.06
N ALA A 13 -3.67 -10.24 2.81
CA ALA A 13 -4.75 -9.41 3.33
C ALA A 13 -4.34 -8.63 4.59
N GLY A 14 -3.32 -7.81 4.48
CA GLY A 14 -2.83 -6.96 5.57
C GLY A 14 -2.91 -5.47 5.24
N PRO A 15 -2.91 -4.57 6.26
CA PRO A 15 -3.09 -3.12 6.07
C PRO A 15 -1.97 -2.48 5.22
N LEU A 16 -0.80 -3.10 5.19
CA LEU A 16 0.32 -2.63 4.39
C LEU A 16 0.39 -3.26 2.99
N HIS A 17 -0.56 -4.10 2.63
CA HIS A 17 -0.57 -4.77 1.32
C HIS A 17 -1.98 -4.90 0.72
N GLY A 18 -2.73 -5.95 1.02
CA GLY A 18 -4.05 -6.17 0.40
C GLY A 18 -5.08 -5.08 0.72
N LEU A 19 -5.02 -4.51 1.93
CA LEU A 19 -5.86 -3.39 2.35
C LEU A 19 -5.25 -2.01 2.04
N ALA A 20 -4.00 -1.93 1.60
CA ALA A 20 -3.29 -0.65 1.46
C ALA A 20 -4.04 0.36 0.57
N ASN A 21 -4.75 -0.11 -0.45
CA ASN A 21 -5.55 0.72 -1.34
C ASN A 21 -6.72 1.40 -0.59
N GLN A 22 -7.54 0.63 0.13
CA GLN A 22 -8.66 1.17 0.90
C GLN A 22 -8.19 2.04 2.06
N GLU A 23 -7.10 1.68 2.73
CA GLU A 23 -6.50 2.48 3.80
C GLU A 23 -6.03 3.85 3.28
N CYS A 24 -5.41 3.88 2.09
CA CYS A 24 -5.01 5.12 1.46
C CYS A 24 -6.20 6.01 1.11
N LEU A 25 -7.24 5.44 0.50
CA LEU A 25 -8.45 6.17 0.19
C LEU A 25 -9.13 6.69 1.46
N GLY A 26 -9.23 5.86 2.52
CA GLY A 26 -9.76 6.26 3.81
C GLY A 26 -9.01 7.46 4.39
N TRP A 27 -7.67 7.40 4.40
CA TRP A 27 -6.84 8.50 4.88
C TRP A 27 -7.04 9.79 4.07
N LEU A 28 -7.17 9.72 2.74
CA LEU A 28 -7.47 10.88 1.89
C LEU A 28 -8.85 11.48 2.22
N ILE A 29 -9.85 10.64 2.45
CA ILE A 29 -11.20 11.08 2.83
C ILE A 29 -11.19 11.72 4.22
N ASP A 30 -10.43 11.18 5.17
CA ASP A 30 -10.27 11.75 6.51
C ASP A 30 -9.62 13.14 6.45
N VAL A 31 -8.57 13.30 5.63
CA VAL A 31 -7.97 14.62 5.35
C VAL A 31 -9.03 15.58 4.81
N LYS A 32 -9.72 15.18 3.74
CA LYS A 32 -10.78 16.00 3.13
C LYS A 32 -11.85 16.41 4.12
N ASN A 33 -12.34 15.47 4.94
CA ASN A 33 -13.39 15.72 5.92
C ASN A 33 -12.91 16.65 7.04
N LYS A 34 -11.69 16.46 7.53
CA LYS A 34 -11.12 17.29 8.59
C LYS A 34 -10.99 18.76 8.19
N PHE A 35 -10.64 19.04 6.95
CA PHE A 35 -10.42 20.40 6.45
C PHE A 35 -11.59 20.96 5.63
N GLY A 36 -12.65 20.19 5.42
CA GLY A 36 -13.82 20.60 4.65
C GLY A 36 -13.56 20.74 3.14
N GLY A 37 -12.55 20.03 2.62
CA GLY A 37 -12.12 20.07 1.22
C GLY A 37 -10.62 19.80 1.07
N VAL A 38 -10.01 20.33 0.02
CA VAL A 38 -8.57 20.23 -0.20
C VAL A 38 -7.86 21.21 0.74
N PRO A 39 -6.99 20.72 1.66
CA PRO A 39 -6.27 21.58 2.62
C PRO A 39 -5.21 22.44 1.92
N THR A 40 -4.63 23.37 2.67
CA THR A 40 -3.37 24.02 2.29
C THR A 40 -2.19 23.05 2.44
N ARG A 41 -1.05 23.36 1.81
CA ARG A 41 0.16 22.52 1.92
C ARG A 41 0.66 22.45 3.36
N GLU A 42 0.57 23.53 4.13
CA GLU A 42 0.98 23.59 5.54
C GLU A 42 0.07 22.72 6.43
N GLU A 43 -1.23 22.76 6.20
CA GLU A 43 -2.19 21.91 6.91
C GLU A 43 -1.96 20.43 6.62
N LEU A 44 -1.74 20.08 5.34
CA LEU A 44 -1.44 18.71 4.93
C LEU A 44 -0.09 18.22 5.50
N TYR A 45 0.93 19.07 5.48
CA TYR A 45 2.23 18.78 6.07
C TYR A 45 2.10 18.47 7.57
N LYS A 46 1.40 19.33 8.32
CA LYS A 46 1.15 19.11 9.74
C LYS A 46 0.36 17.83 9.99
N PHE A 47 -0.71 17.61 9.22
CA PHE A 47 -1.53 16.40 9.35
C PHE A 47 -0.72 15.13 9.09
N SER A 48 0.18 15.16 8.10
CA SER A 48 1.07 14.05 7.80
C SER A 48 2.01 13.74 8.99
N TRP A 49 2.57 14.76 9.63
CA TRP A 49 3.36 14.60 10.85
C TRP A 49 2.52 14.10 12.03
N ASP A 50 1.31 14.60 12.20
CA ASP A 50 0.39 14.12 13.25
C ASP A 50 0.07 12.62 13.06
N THR A 51 -0.14 12.19 11.82
CA THR A 51 -0.32 10.77 11.48
C THR A 51 0.87 9.92 11.92
N LEU A 52 2.09 10.34 11.56
CA LEU A 52 3.33 9.61 11.88
C LEU A 52 3.63 9.61 13.39
N ASN A 53 3.40 10.72 14.06
CA ASN A 53 3.59 10.87 15.50
C ASN A 53 2.55 10.09 16.31
N GLY A 54 1.36 9.87 15.75
CA GLY A 54 0.34 8.97 16.28
C GLY A 54 0.68 7.48 16.16
N GLY A 55 1.84 7.14 15.61
CA GLY A 55 2.29 5.76 15.42
C GLY A 55 1.70 5.07 14.17
N HIS A 56 1.05 5.83 13.30
CA HIS A 56 0.48 5.34 12.06
C HIS A 56 1.43 5.57 10.88
N VAL A 57 1.29 4.77 9.84
CA VAL A 57 1.94 5.01 8.54
C VAL A 57 1.05 5.89 7.67
N ILE A 58 1.63 6.59 6.70
CA ILE A 58 0.86 7.23 5.63
C ILE A 58 0.69 6.19 4.52
N PRO A 59 -0.55 5.69 4.29
CA PRO A 59 -0.79 4.64 3.32
C PRO A 59 -0.48 5.09 1.89
N GLY A 60 -0.09 4.15 1.02
CA GLY A 60 0.24 4.44 -0.37
C GLY A 60 1.65 4.99 -0.59
N TYR A 61 2.43 5.19 0.46
CA TYR A 61 3.81 5.71 0.39
C TYR A 61 4.81 4.71 0.97
N GLY A 62 5.93 4.59 0.28
CA GLY A 62 6.93 3.57 0.59
C GLY A 62 6.75 2.28 -0.22
N HIS A 63 7.82 1.52 -0.37
CA HIS A 63 7.79 0.22 -1.05
C HIS A 63 9.01 -0.62 -0.68
N ALA A 64 8.82 -1.93 -0.51
CA ALA A 64 9.90 -2.84 -0.18
C ALA A 64 10.95 -2.98 -1.32
N VAL A 65 10.50 -2.92 -2.57
CA VAL A 65 11.32 -3.16 -3.78
C VAL A 65 11.60 -1.88 -4.57
N LEU A 66 10.58 -1.09 -4.88
CA LEU A 66 10.73 0.13 -5.68
C LEU A 66 11.59 1.17 -4.95
N ARG A 67 12.35 1.95 -5.71
CA ARG A 67 13.22 3.04 -5.21
C ARG A 67 12.93 4.39 -5.86
N VAL A 68 11.91 4.41 -6.72
CA VAL A 68 11.38 5.57 -7.44
C VAL A 68 9.84 5.54 -7.39
N PRO A 69 9.13 6.60 -7.77
CA PRO A 69 7.68 6.57 -7.90
C PRO A 69 7.22 5.39 -8.77
N ASP A 70 6.17 4.72 -8.34
CA ASP A 70 5.62 3.59 -9.08
C ASP A 70 5.10 4.06 -10.46
N PRO A 71 5.54 3.46 -11.57
CA PRO A 71 5.08 3.86 -12.91
C PRO A 71 3.57 3.70 -13.09
N ARG A 72 2.94 2.78 -12.36
CA ARG A 72 1.49 2.60 -12.36
C ARG A 72 0.78 3.79 -11.70
N TYR A 73 1.36 4.32 -10.60
CA TYR A 73 0.87 5.56 -9.99
C TYR A 73 0.96 6.72 -10.98
N MET A 74 2.11 6.90 -11.63
CA MET A 74 2.33 8.00 -12.56
C MET A 74 1.33 7.99 -13.72
N ALA A 75 1.10 6.81 -14.32
CA ALA A 75 0.14 6.67 -15.42
C ALA A 75 -1.31 6.94 -14.96
N GLN A 76 -1.69 6.48 -13.78
CA GLN A 76 -3.03 6.70 -13.23
C GLN A 76 -3.23 8.16 -12.84
N MET A 77 -2.24 8.83 -12.27
CA MET A 77 -2.31 10.24 -11.93
C MET A 77 -2.40 11.13 -13.19
N GLU A 78 -1.63 10.83 -14.23
CA GLU A 78 -1.74 11.52 -15.53
C GLU A 78 -3.16 11.36 -16.11
N PHE A 79 -3.70 10.15 -16.09
CA PHE A 79 -5.07 9.89 -16.51
C PHE A 79 -6.09 10.70 -15.69
N ALA A 80 -5.95 10.71 -14.37
CA ALA A 80 -6.84 11.43 -13.47
C ALA A 80 -6.83 12.93 -13.74
N LYS A 81 -5.66 13.54 -13.81
CA LYS A 81 -5.51 14.97 -14.11
C LYS A 81 -6.10 15.38 -15.47
N LYS A 82 -6.04 14.48 -16.44
CA LYS A 82 -6.57 14.74 -17.79
C LYS A 82 -8.10 14.61 -17.84
N ARG A 83 -8.69 13.69 -17.07
CA ARG A 83 -10.12 13.33 -17.18
C ARG A 83 -11.02 14.04 -16.18
N PHE A 84 -10.53 14.28 -14.98
CA PHE A 84 -11.28 14.91 -13.88
C PHE A 84 -10.41 15.80 -12.99
N PRO A 85 -9.85 16.86 -13.59
CA PRO A 85 -8.91 17.78 -12.91
C PRO A 85 -9.54 18.50 -11.70
N ASP A 86 -10.87 18.63 -11.69
CA ASP A 86 -11.59 19.36 -10.64
C ASP A 86 -12.05 18.49 -9.48
N ASP A 87 -11.83 17.16 -9.55
CA ASP A 87 -12.16 16.26 -8.45
C ASP A 87 -11.27 16.53 -7.23
N GLU A 88 -11.88 16.74 -6.08
CA GLU A 88 -11.16 17.13 -4.86
C GLU A 88 -10.19 16.05 -4.36
N LEU A 89 -10.55 14.77 -4.48
CA LEU A 89 -9.67 13.68 -4.06
C LEU A 89 -8.47 13.53 -5.01
N VAL A 90 -8.65 13.77 -6.30
CA VAL A 90 -7.54 13.80 -7.28
C VAL A 90 -6.60 14.97 -6.99
N ARG A 91 -7.15 16.15 -6.73
CA ARG A 91 -6.34 17.33 -6.36
C ARG A 91 -5.60 17.12 -5.04
N LEU A 92 -6.26 16.49 -4.06
CA LEU A 92 -5.64 16.13 -2.81
C LEU A 92 -4.52 15.10 -3.01
N ALA A 93 -4.77 14.03 -3.76
CA ALA A 93 -3.75 13.02 -4.05
C ALA A 93 -2.52 13.60 -4.78
N ASP A 94 -2.73 14.59 -5.64
CA ASP A 94 -1.64 15.33 -6.30
C ASP A 94 -0.84 16.17 -5.30
N MET A 95 -1.49 16.87 -4.38
CA MET A 95 -0.82 17.61 -3.32
C MET A 95 -0.05 16.70 -2.36
N VAL A 96 -0.63 15.53 -2.04
CA VAL A 96 0.02 14.51 -1.20
C VAL A 96 1.29 13.98 -1.85
N PHE A 97 1.32 13.85 -3.19
CA PHE A 97 2.52 13.49 -3.94
C PHE A 97 3.71 14.43 -3.70
N ASP A 98 3.43 15.72 -3.53
CA ASP A 98 4.47 16.71 -3.27
C ASP A 98 4.89 16.75 -1.78
N VAL A 99 3.91 16.69 -0.88
CA VAL A 99 4.12 16.96 0.56
C VAL A 99 4.63 15.73 1.30
N VAL A 100 4.00 14.57 1.13
CA VAL A 100 4.31 13.37 1.93
C VAL A 100 5.74 12.85 1.72
N PRO A 101 6.30 12.82 0.50
CA PRO A 101 7.70 12.42 0.33
C PRO A 101 8.69 13.32 1.08
N GLN A 102 8.39 14.60 1.26
CA GLN A 102 9.19 15.52 2.06
C GLN A 102 9.15 15.10 3.52
N VAL A 103 7.95 14.95 4.09
CA VAL A 103 7.74 14.53 5.49
C VAL A 103 8.44 13.20 5.79
N LEU A 104 8.32 12.22 4.89
CA LEU A 104 8.96 10.92 5.07
C LEU A 104 10.51 10.98 4.98
N ARG A 105 11.08 11.85 4.15
CA ARG A 105 12.53 12.09 4.12
C ARG A 105 13.02 12.72 5.43
N GLU A 106 12.27 13.70 5.93
CA GLU A 106 12.59 14.37 7.20
C GLU A 106 12.49 13.40 8.39
N GLN A 107 11.49 12.50 8.38
CA GLN A 107 11.36 11.44 9.38
C GLN A 107 12.53 10.45 9.33
N GLY A 108 13.09 10.18 8.16
CA GLY A 108 14.27 9.34 7.94
C GLY A 108 14.08 7.83 8.07
N LYS A 109 12.85 7.33 8.30
CA LYS A 109 12.56 5.88 8.45
C LYS A 109 12.25 5.17 7.13
N ALA A 110 11.67 5.88 6.16
CA ALA A 110 11.29 5.29 4.88
C ALA A 110 12.47 5.22 3.91
N LYS A 111 12.84 4.01 3.48
CA LYS A 111 13.89 3.82 2.46
C LYS A 111 13.49 4.36 1.09
N ASN A 112 12.21 4.33 0.78
CA ASN A 112 11.62 4.92 -0.41
C ASN A 112 10.39 5.75 -0.01
N PRO A 113 10.46 7.07 0.01
CA PRO A 113 9.34 7.94 0.37
C PRO A 113 8.36 8.18 -0.79
N ALA A 114 8.62 7.60 -1.97
CA ALA A 114 7.80 7.81 -3.15
C ALA A 114 6.46 7.03 -3.09
N PRO A 115 5.43 7.47 -3.83
CA PRO A 115 4.15 6.77 -3.86
C PRO A 115 4.25 5.43 -4.59
N ASN A 116 3.46 4.49 -4.13
CA ASN A 116 3.15 3.24 -4.82
C ASN A 116 1.78 3.33 -5.52
N VAL A 117 1.33 2.25 -6.16
CA VAL A 117 0.07 2.24 -6.93
C VAL A 117 -1.16 2.54 -6.07
N ASP A 118 -1.12 2.20 -4.79
CA ASP A 118 -2.27 2.38 -3.88
C ASP A 118 -2.55 3.85 -3.56
N ALA A 119 -1.58 4.74 -3.76
CA ALA A 119 -1.72 6.16 -3.51
C ALA A 119 -2.74 6.89 -4.42
N ILE A 120 -3.16 6.28 -5.53
CA ILE A 120 -4.12 6.87 -6.48
C ILE A 120 -5.23 5.91 -6.91
N SER A 121 -4.98 4.60 -6.92
CA SER A 121 -5.91 3.65 -7.52
C SER A 121 -7.28 3.61 -6.82
N GLY A 122 -7.32 3.79 -5.50
CA GLY A 122 -8.56 3.90 -4.74
C GLY A 122 -9.36 5.14 -5.12
N THR A 123 -8.72 6.28 -5.27
CA THR A 123 -9.34 7.54 -5.69
C THR A 123 -10.05 7.40 -7.03
N LEU A 124 -9.41 6.73 -8.02
CA LEU A 124 -10.02 6.49 -9.32
C LEU A 124 -11.26 5.60 -9.24
N GLN A 125 -11.19 4.50 -8.51
CA GLN A 125 -12.30 3.59 -8.33
C GLN A 125 -13.46 4.29 -7.60
N TYR A 126 -13.15 5.09 -6.58
CA TYR A 126 -14.13 5.88 -5.85
C TYR A 126 -14.84 6.90 -6.74
N TYR A 127 -14.11 7.59 -7.62
CA TYR A 127 -14.67 8.50 -8.61
C TYR A 127 -15.68 7.79 -9.51
N TYR A 128 -15.37 6.57 -9.97
CA TYR A 128 -16.26 5.75 -10.79
C TYR A 128 -17.38 5.03 -10.02
N GLY A 129 -17.57 5.34 -8.74
CA GLY A 129 -18.72 4.89 -7.96
C GLY A 129 -18.51 3.62 -7.13
N VAL A 130 -17.30 3.08 -7.05
CA VAL A 130 -17.00 1.99 -6.11
C VAL A 130 -16.90 2.58 -4.71
N ARG A 131 -17.96 2.42 -3.91
CA ARG A 131 -18.10 3.06 -2.59
C ARG A 131 -17.93 2.10 -1.42
N ASP A 132 -17.98 0.81 -1.68
CA ASP A 132 -17.76 -0.24 -0.69
C ASP A 132 -16.26 -0.48 -0.53
N PHE A 133 -15.70 -0.02 0.59
CA PHE A 133 -14.26 -0.09 0.85
C PHE A 133 -13.77 -1.53 1.02
N ASP A 134 -14.57 -2.39 1.62
CA ASP A 134 -14.20 -3.80 1.79
C ASP A 134 -14.02 -4.51 0.44
N PHE A 135 -14.70 -4.00 -0.60
CA PHE A 135 -14.58 -4.54 -1.95
C PHE A 135 -13.22 -4.25 -2.62
N TYR A 136 -12.49 -3.24 -2.19
CA TYR A 136 -11.15 -2.93 -2.74
C TYR A 136 -10.16 -4.06 -2.50
N THR A 137 -10.19 -4.68 -1.32
CA THR A 137 -9.38 -5.86 -1.02
C THR A 137 -9.79 -7.07 -1.87
N VAL A 138 -11.09 -7.21 -2.17
CA VAL A 138 -11.58 -8.25 -3.09
C VAL A 138 -11.05 -8.02 -4.51
N LEU A 139 -11.09 -6.79 -5.01
CA LEU A 139 -10.53 -6.44 -6.34
C LEU A 139 -9.03 -6.75 -6.41
N PHE A 140 -8.28 -6.42 -5.36
CA PHE A 140 -6.88 -6.80 -5.25
C PHE A 140 -6.71 -8.32 -5.32
N GLY A 141 -7.51 -9.08 -4.57
CA GLY A 141 -7.49 -10.55 -4.56
C GLY A 141 -7.77 -11.14 -5.95
N VAL A 142 -8.75 -10.62 -6.66
CA VAL A 142 -9.07 -11.02 -8.04
C VAL A 142 -7.87 -10.76 -8.97
N GLY A 143 -7.24 -9.59 -8.89
CA GLY A 143 -6.05 -9.27 -9.68
C GLY A 143 -4.87 -10.20 -9.37
N ARG A 144 -4.69 -10.62 -8.13
CA ARG A 144 -3.62 -11.54 -7.69
C ARG A 144 -3.92 -13.00 -8.03
N ALA A 145 -5.19 -13.37 -8.27
CA ALA A 145 -5.63 -14.74 -8.52
C ALA A 145 -4.87 -15.40 -9.68
N LEU A 146 -4.62 -14.67 -10.75
CA LEU A 146 -3.88 -15.19 -11.91
C LEU A 146 -2.48 -15.64 -11.52
N GLY A 147 -1.72 -14.80 -10.81
CA GLY A 147 -0.35 -15.13 -10.40
C GLY A 147 -0.28 -16.29 -9.41
N VAL A 148 -1.15 -16.31 -8.41
CA VAL A 148 -1.23 -17.40 -7.41
C VAL A 148 -1.59 -18.71 -8.09
N THR A 149 -2.59 -18.71 -8.97
CA THR A 149 -3.01 -19.90 -9.69
C THR A 149 -1.92 -20.40 -10.66
N ALA A 150 -1.25 -19.51 -11.37
CA ALA A 150 -0.13 -19.85 -12.24
C ALA A 150 1.01 -20.52 -11.47
N ASN A 151 1.41 -19.95 -10.33
CA ASN A 151 2.44 -20.56 -9.47
C ASN A 151 2.02 -21.95 -8.97
N TYR A 152 0.76 -22.12 -8.55
CA TYR A 152 0.25 -23.41 -8.13
C TYR A 152 0.32 -24.46 -9.26
N ILE A 153 -0.12 -24.08 -10.46
CA ILE A 153 -0.11 -24.97 -11.65
C ILE A 153 1.33 -25.37 -11.98
N TRP A 154 2.25 -24.42 -12.04
CA TRP A 154 3.66 -24.70 -12.33
C TRP A 154 4.30 -25.60 -11.30
N ALA A 155 4.07 -25.33 -10.01
CA ALA A 155 4.61 -26.18 -8.93
C ALA A 155 4.12 -27.63 -9.06
N ARG A 156 2.86 -27.82 -9.45
CA ARG A 156 2.30 -29.17 -9.65
C ARG A 156 2.80 -29.83 -10.94
N ALA A 157 2.87 -29.07 -12.04
CA ALA A 157 3.32 -29.58 -13.34
C ALA A 157 4.80 -30.01 -13.32
N LEU A 158 5.64 -29.27 -12.59
CA LEU A 158 7.07 -29.58 -12.45
C LEU A 158 7.36 -30.60 -11.35
N GLY A 159 6.35 -31.09 -10.63
CA GLY A 159 6.53 -32.00 -9.52
C GLY A 159 7.36 -31.44 -8.37
N MET A 160 7.29 -30.11 -8.15
CA MET A 160 8.04 -29.46 -7.07
C MET A 160 7.76 -30.10 -5.72
N PRO A 161 8.81 -30.31 -4.91
CA PRO A 161 8.65 -30.89 -3.57
C PRO A 161 7.84 -29.94 -2.67
N LEU A 162 7.24 -30.52 -1.63
CA LEU A 162 6.61 -29.73 -0.58
C LEU A 162 7.69 -28.92 0.17
N GLU A 163 7.58 -27.59 0.16
CA GLU A 163 8.43 -26.73 0.95
C GLU A 163 8.04 -26.80 2.42
N ARG A 164 9.01 -27.14 3.27
CA ARG A 164 8.81 -27.17 4.72
C ARG A 164 9.78 -26.17 5.38
N PRO A 165 9.29 -25.19 6.14
CA PRO A 165 10.15 -24.35 6.97
C PRO A 165 10.98 -25.22 7.92
N LYS A 166 12.24 -24.87 8.14
CA LYS A 166 13.06 -25.53 9.15
C LYS A 166 12.52 -25.19 10.54
N SER A 167 12.38 -26.20 11.40
CA SER A 167 12.11 -25.96 12.79
C SER A 167 13.34 -25.37 13.45
N LEU A 168 13.16 -24.30 14.22
CA LEU A 168 14.21 -23.66 14.99
C LEU A 168 13.99 -23.97 16.47
N THR A 169 15.09 -24.19 17.20
CA THR A 169 15.04 -24.26 18.67
C THR A 169 14.92 -22.86 19.25
N THR A 170 14.44 -22.72 20.49
CA THR A 170 14.37 -21.45 21.20
C THR A 170 15.72 -20.74 21.19
N LYS A 171 16.80 -21.46 21.47
CA LYS A 171 18.17 -20.92 21.45
C LYS A 171 18.54 -20.35 20.07
N MET A 172 18.20 -21.03 18.98
CA MET A 172 18.48 -20.51 17.62
C MET A 172 17.73 -19.22 17.35
N VAL A 173 16.49 -19.09 17.83
CA VAL A 173 15.70 -17.86 17.70
C VAL A 173 16.31 -16.73 18.51
N GLU A 174 16.75 -17.00 19.74
CA GLU A 174 17.47 -16.04 20.60
C GLU A 174 18.77 -15.56 19.95
N ASP A 175 19.56 -16.49 19.40
CA ASP A 175 20.83 -16.16 18.71
C ASP A 175 20.58 -15.29 17.45
N ILE A 176 19.52 -15.55 16.69
CA ILE A 176 19.10 -14.74 15.54
C ILE A 176 18.69 -13.34 16.01
N GLY A 177 17.87 -13.25 17.06
CA GLY A 177 17.44 -11.98 17.64
C GLY A 177 18.61 -11.15 18.15
N ALA A 178 19.55 -11.76 18.85
CA ALA A 178 20.75 -11.09 19.34
C ALA A 178 21.65 -10.53 18.20
N LYS A 179 21.77 -11.26 17.08
CA LYS A 179 22.49 -10.77 15.89
C LYS A 179 21.78 -9.63 15.18
N ALA A 180 20.45 -9.67 15.12
CA ALA A 180 19.64 -8.62 14.47
C ALA A 180 19.61 -7.31 15.27
N ALA A 181 19.88 -7.38 16.58
CA ALA A 181 19.93 -6.24 17.48
C ALA A 181 21.30 -5.53 17.52
N GLN A 182 22.32 -6.09 16.84
CA GLN A 182 23.61 -5.42 16.69
C GLN A 182 23.53 -4.36 15.58
N PRO A 183 23.98 -3.11 15.84
CA PRO A 183 23.91 -2.00 14.88
C PRO A 183 24.79 -2.22 13.65
#